data_65f1ca089c5d98cb2279884acd57b958
#
_entry.id   65f1ca089c5d98cb2279884acd57b958
#
_cell.length_a   1.000
_cell.length_b   1.000
_cell.length_c   1.000
_cell.angle_alpha   90.00
_cell.angle_beta   90.00
_cell.angle_gamma   90.00
#
_symmetry.space_group_name_H-M   'P 1'
#
loop_
_entity.id
_entity.type
_entity.pdbx_description
1 polymer ?
#
loop_
_entity_poly.entity_id
_entity_poly.type
_entity_poly.pdbx_seq_one_letter_code
_entity_poly.pdbx_strand_id
1 'polypeptide(L)'
;ELVKGINSTRDKADALFKFVRDKISYSSYFNTIYGAEGTLIKGYGNCCDQAQLLVAMARSVGLTARFATGKCVFTSGLDVGHVWVQFYIGGKWVVADPTSTRNSLGVIKNWNTNSYTDRGTYDVLPY
;
A
#
# COMPACT_ATOMS: atom_id res chain seq x y z
N GLU A 1 4.87 1.84 -19.40
CA GLU A 1 5.06 0.79 -18.39
C GLU A 1 6.02 1.24 -17.31
N LEU A 2 5.54 1.25 -16.04
CA LEU A 2 6.31 1.80 -14.91
C LEU A 2 7.62 1.05 -14.62
N VAL A 3 7.67 -0.25 -14.93
CA VAL A 3 8.82 -1.08 -14.60
C VAL A 3 9.63 -1.52 -15.81
N LYS A 4 9.32 -0.99 -16.96
CA LYS A 4 10.07 -1.31 -18.18
C LYS A 4 11.52 -0.89 -18.04
N GLY A 5 12.43 -1.83 -18.29
CA GLY A 5 13.87 -1.59 -18.14
C GLY A 5 14.40 -1.68 -16.72
N ILE A 6 13.54 -1.93 -15.72
CA ILE A 6 13.96 -2.08 -14.33
C ILE A 6 14.13 -3.57 -14.03
N ASN A 7 15.30 -3.97 -13.52
CA ASN A 7 15.63 -5.38 -13.28
C ASN A 7 15.53 -5.80 -11.81
N SER A 8 15.82 -4.90 -10.88
CA SER A 8 15.82 -5.20 -9.44
C SER A 8 14.40 -5.30 -8.91
N THR A 9 14.11 -6.33 -8.09
CA THR A 9 12.83 -6.49 -7.40
C THR A 9 12.51 -5.26 -6.54
N ARG A 10 13.51 -4.78 -5.79
CA ARG A 10 13.32 -3.59 -4.94
C ARG A 10 13.01 -2.35 -5.78
N ASP A 11 13.70 -2.15 -6.88
CA ASP A 11 13.49 -0.98 -7.72
C ASP A 11 12.14 -1.03 -8.42
N LYS A 12 11.68 -2.22 -8.84
CA LYS A 12 10.32 -2.39 -9.36
C LYS A 12 9.28 -2.05 -8.32
N ALA A 13 9.42 -2.59 -7.11
CA ALA A 13 8.50 -2.32 -6.01
C ALA A 13 8.47 -0.82 -5.68
N ASP A 14 9.63 -0.18 -5.64
CA ASP A 14 9.75 1.25 -5.35
C ASP A 14 9.06 2.10 -6.43
N ALA A 15 9.22 1.76 -7.70
CA ALA A 15 8.58 2.47 -8.81
C ALA A 15 7.05 2.40 -8.72
N LEU A 16 6.50 1.21 -8.44
CA LEU A 16 5.05 1.01 -8.28
C LEU A 16 4.54 1.73 -7.04
N PHE A 17 5.25 1.62 -5.93
CA PHE A 17 4.90 2.29 -4.69
C PHE A 17 4.83 3.81 -4.88
N LYS A 18 5.84 4.40 -5.49
CA LYS A 18 5.89 5.84 -5.74
C LYS A 18 4.76 6.30 -6.66
N PHE A 19 4.40 5.50 -7.64
CA PHE A 19 3.28 5.82 -8.52
C PHE A 19 1.98 5.96 -7.71
N VAL A 20 1.64 4.97 -6.89
CA VAL A 20 0.41 5.01 -6.09
C VAL A 20 0.49 6.14 -5.06
N ARG A 21 1.61 6.28 -4.37
CA ARG A 21 1.80 7.34 -3.36
C ARG A 21 1.60 8.74 -3.95
N ASP A 22 2.15 9.00 -5.15
CA ASP A 22 2.25 10.35 -5.69
C ASP A 22 1.15 10.69 -6.70
N LYS A 23 0.59 9.69 -7.39
CA LYS A 23 -0.40 9.92 -8.46
C LYS A 23 -1.83 9.62 -8.06
N ILE A 24 -2.05 8.88 -6.96
CA ILE A 24 -3.38 8.55 -6.47
C ILE A 24 -3.63 9.37 -5.20
N SER A 25 -4.65 10.22 -5.25
CA SER A 25 -5.03 11.06 -4.11
C SER A 25 -5.79 10.25 -3.07
N TYR A 26 -5.61 10.58 -1.79
CA TYR A 26 -6.35 9.92 -0.73
C TYR A 26 -7.76 10.47 -0.63
N SER A 27 -8.75 9.58 -0.52
CA SER A 27 -10.15 9.93 -0.29
C SER A 27 -10.67 9.09 0.87
N SER A 28 -11.39 9.71 1.80
CA SER A 28 -11.85 9.05 3.02
C SER A 28 -13.24 8.45 2.84
N TYR A 29 -13.32 7.13 3.03
CA TYR A 29 -14.57 6.35 3.04
C TYR A 29 -14.25 4.97 3.63
N PHE A 30 -15.25 4.14 3.88
CA PHE A 30 -15.05 2.82 4.48
C PHE A 30 -14.98 1.72 3.43
N ASN A 31 -14.16 0.71 3.67
CA ASN A 31 -14.02 -0.52 2.87
C ASN A 31 -13.54 -0.24 1.45
N THR A 32 -13.39 -1.32 0.67
CA THR A 32 -13.06 -1.22 -0.75
C THR A 32 -14.30 -0.83 -1.54
N ILE A 33 -14.22 0.25 -2.31
CA ILE A 33 -15.32 0.71 -3.17
C ILE A 33 -14.97 0.56 -4.65
N TYR A 34 -13.78 1.03 -5.03
CA TYR A 34 -13.41 1.12 -6.45
C TYR A 34 -12.58 -0.06 -6.93
N GLY A 35 -11.84 -0.72 -6.04
CA GLY A 35 -10.89 -1.77 -6.41
C GLY A 35 -9.68 -1.21 -7.13
N ALA A 36 -8.82 -2.11 -7.63
CA ALA A 36 -7.56 -1.70 -8.27
C ALA A 36 -7.82 -0.88 -9.55
N GLU A 37 -8.63 -1.41 -10.46
CA GLU A 37 -8.91 -0.76 -11.74
C GLU A 37 -9.65 0.57 -11.55
N GLY A 38 -10.68 0.58 -10.73
CA GLY A 38 -11.45 1.80 -10.46
C GLY A 38 -10.61 2.90 -9.83
N THR A 39 -9.72 2.55 -8.91
CA THR A 39 -8.82 3.50 -8.26
C THR A 39 -7.86 4.11 -9.27
N LEU A 40 -7.32 3.29 -10.17
CA LEU A 40 -6.43 3.79 -11.22
C LEU A 40 -7.16 4.75 -12.15
N ILE A 41 -8.37 4.41 -12.58
CA ILE A 41 -9.17 5.23 -13.50
C ILE A 41 -9.57 6.56 -12.84
N LYS A 42 -10.02 6.51 -11.59
CA LYS A 42 -10.48 7.70 -10.88
C LYS A 42 -9.33 8.59 -10.39
N GLY A 43 -8.16 8.01 -10.13
CA GLY A 43 -7.02 8.75 -9.60
C GLY A 43 -7.11 9.05 -8.11
N TYR A 44 -8.02 8.41 -7.37
CA TYR A 44 -8.11 8.55 -5.92
C TYR A 44 -8.69 7.28 -5.28
N GLY A 45 -8.44 7.11 -3.98
CA GLY A 45 -8.94 6.00 -3.21
C GLY A 45 -8.53 6.10 -1.74
N ASN A 46 -9.18 5.31 -0.88
CA ASN A 46 -8.80 5.18 0.52
C ASN A 46 -7.63 4.19 0.66
N CYS A 47 -7.27 3.85 1.91
CA CYS A 47 -6.19 2.89 2.17
C CYS A 47 -6.46 1.52 1.54
N CYS A 48 -7.71 1.03 1.61
CA CYS A 48 -8.08 -0.26 1.02
C CYS A 48 -7.92 -0.24 -0.50
N ASP A 49 -8.47 0.76 -1.17
CA ASP A 49 -8.43 0.85 -2.62
C ASP A 49 -7.02 1.15 -3.15
N GLN A 50 -6.24 1.97 -2.46
CA GLN A 50 -4.84 2.20 -2.83
C GLN A 50 -4.01 0.94 -2.66
N ALA A 51 -4.23 0.18 -1.58
CA ALA A 51 -3.56 -1.11 -1.37
C ALA A 51 -3.95 -2.12 -2.45
N GLN A 52 -5.23 -2.18 -2.83
CA GLN A 52 -5.71 -3.04 -3.92
C GLN A 52 -4.98 -2.71 -5.22
N LEU A 53 -4.85 -1.44 -5.57
CA LEU A 53 -4.15 -1.02 -6.77
C LEU A 53 -2.68 -1.42 -6.72
N LEU A 54 -1.99 -1.13 -5.62
CA LEU A 54 -0.57 -1.43 -5.49
C LEU A 54 -0.29 -2.93 -5.56
N VAL A 55 -1.09 -3.75 -4.88
CA VAL A 55 -0.93 -5.22 -4.92
C VAL A 55 -1.21 -5.76 -6.32
N ALA A 56 -2.26 -5.27 -6.99
CA ALA A 56 -2.58 -5.71 -8.35
C ALA A 56 -1.46 -5.36 -9.33
N MET A 57 -0.91 -4.14 -9.24
CA MET A 57 0.21 -3.72 -10.08
C MET A 57 1.45 -4.59 -9.82
N ALA A 58 1.76 -4.86 -8.54
CA ALA A 58 2.89 -5.69 -8.17
C ALA A 58 2.78 -7.09 -8.76
N ARG A 59 1.62 -7.73 -8.59
CA ARG A 59 1.39 -9.09 -9.10
C ARG A 59 1.43 -9.15 -10.62
N SER A 60 1.00 -8.09 -11.31
CA SER A 60 1.01 -8.03 -12.76
C SER A 60 2.43 -8.04 -13.34
N VAL A 61 3.43 -7.65 -12.58
CA VAL A 61 4.84 -7.65 -12.99
C VAL A 61 5.67 -8.71 -12.26
N GLY A 62 5.01 -9.68 -11.64
CA GLY A 62 5.67 -10.85 -11.03
C GLY A 62 6.23 -10.62 -9.63
N LEU A 63 5.87 -9.55 -8.97
CA LEU A 63 6.30 -9.30 -7.59
C LEU A 63 5.36 -9.98 -6.60
N THR A 64 5.92 -10.43 -5.47
CA THR A 64 5.13 -11.00 -4.38
C THR A 64 4.73 -9.89 -3.42
N ALA A 65 3.44 -9.73 -3.23
CA ALA A 65 2.88 -8.70 -2.37
C ALA A 65 1.65 -9.22 -1.64
N ARG A 66 1.38 -8.67 -0.47
CA ARG A 66 0.20 -9.00 0.33
C ARG A 66 -0.31 -7.77 1.07
N PHE A 67 -1.55 -7.87 1.56
CA PHE A 67 -2.16 -6.84 2.39
C PHE A 67 -1.81 -7.05 3.85
N ALA A 68 -1.54 -5.97 4.57
CA ALA A 68 -1.41 -5.97 6.01
C ALA A 68 -2.50 -5.08 6.60
N THR A 69 -3.05 -5.47 7.74
CA THR A 69 -4.15 -4.76 8.38
C THR A 69 -3.86 -4.57 9.86
N GLY A 70 -4.35 -3.47 10.40
CA GLY A 70 -4.19 -3.18 11.82
C GLY A 70 -4.96 -1.95 12.24
N LYS A 71 -4.99 -1.69 13.55
CA LYS A 71 -5.49 -0.45 14.12
C LYS A 71 -4.29 0.41 14.45
N CYS A 72 -4.19 1.56 13.81
CA CYS A 72 -3.01 2.41 13.82
C CYS A 72 -3.31 3.77 14.44
N VAL A 73 -2.35 4.30 15.19
CA VAL A 73 -2.41 5.66 15.74
C VAL A 73 -1.63 6.57 14.80
N PHE A 74 -2.34 7.45 14.12
CA PHE A 74 -1.75 8.35 13.13
C PHE A 74 -1.16 9.61 13.80
N THR A 75 -0.23 10.26 13.11
CA THR A 75 0.37 11.50 13.60
C THR A 75 -0.64 12.63 13.75
N SER A 76 -1.78 12.54 13.05
CA SER A 76 -2.91 13.46 13.21
C SER A 76 -3.71 13.25 14.50
N GLY A 77 -3.44 12.17 15.24
CA GLY A 77 -4.16 11.79 16.44
C GLY A 77 -5.27 10.77 16.22
N LEU A 78 -5.58 10.43 14.98
CA LEU A 78 -6.59 9.40 14.67
C LEU A 78 -6.07 8.01 15.08
N ASP A 79 -6.96 7.22 15.69
CA ASP A 79 -6.70 5.84 16.07
C ASP A 79 -7.75 4.97 15.39
N VAL A 80 -7.44 4.46 14.20
CA VAL A 80 -8.42 3.81 13.32
C VAL A 80 -7.81 2.61 12.61
N GLY A 81 -8.68 1.75 12.09
CA GLY A 81 -8.29 0.66 11.23
C GLY A 81 -7.60 1.16 9.96
N HIS A 82 -6.59 0.43 9.51
CA HIS A 82 -5.78 0.80 8.35
C HIS A 82 -5.36 -0.43 7.58
N VAL A 83 -5.11 -0.25 6.28
CA VAL A 83 -4.62 -1.29 5.38
C VAL A 83 -3.39 -0.73 4.67
N TRP A 84 -2.35 -1.54 4.58
CA TRP A 84 -1.15 -1.20 3.80
C TRP A 84 -0.65 -2.45 3.10
N VAL A 85 0.50 -2.35 2.45
CA VAL A 85 1.05 -3.42 1.61
C VAL A 85 2.39 -3.87 2.17
N GLN A 86 2.70 -5.15 1.97
CA GLN A 86 4.04 -5.69 2.20
C GLN A 86 4.51 -6.36 0.92
N PHE A 87 5.73 -6.02 0.50
CA PHE A 87 6.43 -6.69 -0.59
C PHE A 87 7.43 -7.69 -0.03
N TYR A 88 7.55 -8.84 -0.66
CA TYR A 88 8.58 -9.81 -0.30
C TYR A 88 9.84 -9.50 -1.11
N ILE A 89 10.87 -8.97 -0.45
CA ILE A 89 12.10 -8.51 -1.09
C ILE A 89 13.30 -9.03 -0.30
N GLY A 90 14.19 -9.76 -0.99
CA GLY A 90 15.43 -10.24 -0.36
C GLY A 90 15.21 -11.13 0.85
N GLY A 91 14.17 -11.96 0.84
CA GLY A 91 13.85 -12.85 1.95
C GLY A 91 13.09 -12.20 3.12
N LYS A 92 12.64 -10.97 2.96
CA LYS A 92 11.92 -10.22 4.00
C LYS A 92 10.66 -9.57 3.46
N TRP A 93 9.66 -9.42 4.34
CA TRP A 93 8.49 -8.59 4.05
C TRP A 93 8.84 -7.13 4.35
N VAL A 94 8.73 -6.30 3.33
CA VAL A 94 9.04 -4.86 3.41
C VAL A 94 7.75 -4.06 3.34
N VAL A 95 7.52 -3.18 4.31
CA VAL A 95 6.30 -2.39 4.39
C VAL A 95 6.24 -1.34 3.27
N ALA A 96 5.04 -1.12 2.76
CA ALA A 96 4.78 -0.11 1.74
C ALA A 96 3.38 0.47 1.98
N ASP A 97 3.32 1.67 2.49
CA ASP A 97 2.05 2.37 2.74
C ASP A 97 1.98 3.60 1.83
N PRO A 98 1.21 3.54 0.72
CA PRO A 98 1.16 4.62 -0.24
C PRO A 98 0.22 5.77 0.14
N THR A 99 -0.41 5.73 1.30
CA THR A 99 -1.44 6.69 1.69
C THR A 99 -0.90 8.06 2.11
N SER A 100 0.41 8.22 2.24
CA SER A 100 1.04 9.50 2.58
C SER A 100 2.34 9.70 1.81
N THR A 101 2.54 10.90 1.31
CA THR A 101 3.79 11.29 0.64
C THR A 101 4.98 11.32 1.60
N ARG A 102 4.73 11.25 2.91
CA ARG A 102 5.78 11.17 3.95
C ARG A 102 6.41 9.78 4.03
N ASN A 103 5.75 8.76 3.49
CA ASN A 103 6.21 7.38 3.53
C ASN A 103 7.13 7.07 2.34
N SER A 104 8.03 6.09 2.56
CA SER A 104 8.89 5.52 1.52
C SER A 104 8.80 4.01 1.60
N LEU A 105 9.34 3.31 0.61
CA LEU A 105 9.42 1.85 0.65
C LEU A 105 10.23 1.42 1.88
N GLY A 106 9.60 0.65 2.76
CA GLY A 106 10.20 0.20 4.02
C GLY A 106 10.13 1.21 5.16
N VAL A 107 9.58 2.40 4.92
CA VAL A 107 9.54 3.48 5.94
C VAL A 107 8.13 4.05 6.04
N ILE A 108 7.58 4.03 7.24
CA ILE A 108 6.27 4.62 7.53
C ILE A 108 6.46 5.76 8.54
N LYS A 109 5.94 6.95 8.21
CA LYS A 109 6.06 8.14 9.05
C LYS A 109 4.72 8.75 9.45
N ASN A 110 3.62 8.34 8.84
CA ASN A 110 2.32 8.93 9.13
C ASN A 110 1.52 8.22 10.23
N TRP A 111 2.02 7.10 10.74
CA TRP A 111 1.44 6.44 11.92
C TRP A 111 2.52 5.73 12.73
N ASN A 112 2.19 5.40 13.98
CA ASN A 112 3.14 4.81 14.92
C ASN A 112 3.33 3.32 14.69
N THR A 113 4.48 2.92 14.15
CA THR A 113 4.79 1.53 13.85
C THR A 113 5.18 0.72 15.08
N ASN A 114 5.40 1.37 16.23
CA ASN A 114 5.80 0.70 17.47
C ASN A 114 4.62 0.32 18.36
N SER A 115 3.42 0.85 18.09
CA SER A 115 2.26 0.64 18.96
C SER A 115 0.96 0.52 18.18
N TYR A 116 0.93 -0.30 17.13
CA TYR A 116 -0.31 -0.59 16.44
C TYR A 116 -0.83 -1.98 16.84
N THR A 117 -2.15 -2.18 16.68
CA THR A 117 -2.76 -3.49 16.89
C THR A 117 -2.80 -4.25 15.57
N ASP A 118 -2.02 -5.32 15.49
CA ASP A 118 -1.96 -6.16 14.28
C ASP A 118 -3.28 -6.92 14.11
N ARG A 119 -3.88 -6.83 12.91
CA ARG A 119 -5.10 -7.55 12.55
C ARG A 119 -4.88 -8.59 11.45
N GLY A 120 -3.64 -8.87 11.13
CA GLY A 120 -3.26 -9.94 10.21
C GLY A 120 -2.84 -9.46 8.83
N THR A 121 -2.35 -10.43 8.06
CA THR A 121 -1.95 -10.23 6.66
C THR A 121 -2.80 -11.14 5.77
N TYR A 122 -3.07 -10.71 4.55
CA TYR A 122 -4.00 -11.39 3.65
C TYR A 122 -3.52 -11.31 2.21
N ASP A 123 -3.75 -12.38 1.46
CA ASP A 123 -3.55 -12.36 0.00
C ASP A 123 -4.70 -11.66 -0.72
N VAL A 124 -5.89 -11.70 -0.12
CA VAL A 124 -7.10 -11.02 -0.60
C VAL A 124 -7.73 -10.33 0.62
N LEU A 125 -8.08 -9.05 0.47
CA LEU A 125 -8.73 -8.32 1.56
C LEU A 125 -10.10 -8.93 1.88
N PRO A 126 -10.45 -9.09 3.17
CA PRO A 126 -11.73 -9.65 3.58
C PRO A 126 -12.91 -8.66 3.47
N TYR A 127 -12.68 -7.45 3.02
CA TYR A 127 -13.72 -6.43 2.86
C TYR A 127 -13.47 -5.49 1.71
#